data_65618b5d4726f83a8adb3c877c75f6b5
#
_entry.id   65618b5d4726f83a8adb3c877c75f6b5
#
_cell.length_a   1.000
_cell.length_b   1.000
_cell.length_c   1.000
_cell.angle_alpha   90.00
_cell.angle_beta   90.00
_cell.angle_gamma   90.00
#
_symmetry.space_group_name_H-M   'P 1'
#
loop_
_entity.id
_entity.type
_entity.pdbx_description
1 polymer ?
#
loop_
_entity_poly.entity_id
_entity_poly.type
_entity_poly.pdbx_seq_one_letter_code
_entity_poly.pdbx_strand_id
1 'polypeptide(L)'
;MYFESLTEFPRRVVLGGFDGRRIQFARIRALKEQFYVPVGELTSFDQKEFQTHPQVQKVYSQSAGLAHYLMSTDHGGLQPKLCEFLRLSYLGKLKKDSFPKIIGLTMEEIDAAYPDFLQVERGQVEAGISAPNLRTELALPRSQLSPAALQQIGRCPQLIWLDLSASDLRGKTLAGIQGCHQLRQLFLTGCLLDRASLQSLSQLQQLAQLDLSASSLGDDDLGPLSNLPGLADLNLSGTKISDAAIPALLELKGLTGINLSGTRLTRAGVGRLQAAQPDLNITF
;
A
#
# COMPACT_ATOMS: atom_id res chain seq x y z
N MET A 1 -0.72 5.07 -20.53
CA MET A 1 -0.34 4.78 -19.14
C MET A 1 -0.30 6.02 -18.24
N TYR A 2 0.28 7.15 -18.67
CA TYR A 2 0.30 8.37 -17.84
C TYR A 2 -1.10 8.93 -17.57
N PHE A 3 -2.00 8.87 -18.55
CA PHE A 3 -3.38 9.37 -18.43
C PHE A 3 -4.27 8.59 -17.43
N GLU A 4 -3.88 7.41 -17.02
CA GLU A 4 -4.63 6.65 -16.00
C GLU A 4 -4.46 7.20 -14.57
N SER A 5 -3.52 8.13 -14.39
CA SER A 5 -3.36 8.92 -13.16
C SER A 5 -4.04 10.30 -13.26
N LEU A 6 -4.89 10.50 -14.28
CA LEU A 6 -5.59 11.75 -14.50
C LEU A 6 -6.73 11.89 -13.49
N THR A 7 -6.74 13.01 -12.80
CA THR A 7 -7.86 13.41 -11.93
C THR A 7 -8.49 14.67 -12.52
N GLU A 8 -9.77 14.57 -12.89
CA GLU A 8 -10.53 15.68 -13.44
C GLU A 8 -11.22 16.48 -12.32
N PHE A 9 -11.06 17.77 -12.37
CA PHE A 9 -11.80 18.73 -11.53
C PHE A 9 -12.63 19.64 -12.45
N PRO A 10 -13.68 20.31 -11.96
CA PRO A 10 -14.58 21.14 -12.80
C PRO A 10 -13.91 22.20 -13.69
N ARG A 11 -12.69 22.61 -13.36
CA ARG A 11 -11.96 23.67 -14.11
C ARG A 11 -10.48 23.33 -14.38
N ARG A 12 -10.04 22.12 -14.03
CA ARG A 12 -8.65 21.70 -14.23
C ARG A 12 -8.54 20.18 -14.27
N VAL A 13 -7.51 19.72 -14.95
CA VAL A 13 -7.10 18.33 -14.97
C VAL A 13 -5.74 18.25 -14.27
N VAL A 14 -5.59 17.31 -13.34
CA VAL A 14 -4.31 17.02 -12.69
C VAL A 14 -3.80 15.70 -13.23
N LEU A 15 -2.60 15.72 -13.79
CA LEU A 15 -1.92 14.54 -14.29
C LEU A 15 -0.94 14.04 -13.24
N GLY A 16 -1.04 12.77 -12.89
CA GLY A 16 -0.20 12.16 -11.86
C GLY A 16 -0.68 12.53 -10.45
N GLY A 17 0.25 12.54 -9.52
CA GLY A 17 0.00 12.74 -8.10
C GLY A 17 0.37 11.49 -7.30
N PHE A 18 0.81 11.68 -6.05
CA PHE A 18 1.28 10.57 -5.19
C PHE A 18 0.17 9.53 -4.92
N ASP A 19 -1.09 9.91 -5.06
CA ASP A 19 -2.28 9.11 -4.81
C ASP A 19 -2.94 8.58 -6.09
N GLY A 20 -2.31 8.73 -7.25
CA GLY A 20 -2.79 8.14 -8.51
C GLY A 20 -2.81 6.61 -8.45
N ARG A 21 -3.90 5.99 -8.92
CA ARG A 21 -4.15 4.53 -8.77
C ARG A 21 -2.98 3.65 -9.21
N ARG A 22 -2.44 3.86 -10.40
CA ARG A 22 -1.32 3.06 -10.93
C ARG A 22 -0.03 3.26 -10.15
N ILE A 23 0.21 4.46 -9.64
CA ILE A 23 1.37 4.79 -8.83
C ILE A 23 1.28 4.11 -7.48
N GLN A 24 0.08 3.99 -6.90
CA GLN A 24 -0.14 3.24 -5.67
C GLN A 24 0.22 1.76 -5.86
N PHE A 25 -0.18 1.14 -6.97
CA PHE A 25 0.23 -0.23 -7.28
C PHE A 25 1.73 -0.35 -7.53
N ALA A 26 2.37 0.60 -8.21
CA ALA A 26 3.82 0.63 -8.36
C ALA A 26 4.52 0.67 -7.01
N ARG A 27 4.03 1.49 -6.09
CA ARG A 27 4.52 1.63 -4.71
C ARG A 27 4.39 0.34 -3.91
N ILE A 28 3.22 -0.29 -3.91
CA ILE A 28 3.00 -1.57 -3.23
C ILE A 28 3.97 -2.61 -3.76
N ARG A 29 4.08 -2.76 -5.06
CA ARG A 29 4.91 -3.77 -5.71
C ARG A 29 6.38 -3.56 -5.45
N ALA A 30 6.88 -2.34 -5.58
CA ALA A 30 8.28 -2.05 -5.34
C ALA A 30 8.66 -2.09 -3.84
N LEU A 31 7.85 -1.44 -2.97
CA LEU A 31 8.21 -1.24 -1.57
C LEU A 31 7.78 -2.37 -0.63
N LYS A 32 6.68 -3.07 -0.95
CA LYS A 32 6.15 -4.17 -0.12
C LYS A 32 6.45 -5.53 -0.71
N GLU A 33 6.15 -5.74 -2.00
CA GLU A 33 6.36 -7.02 -2.68
C GLU A 33 7.79 -7.20 -3.18
N GLN A 34 8.63 -6.18 -3.07
CA GLN A 34 10.03 -6.17 -3.55
C GLN A 34 10.16 -6.56 -5.03
N PHE A 35 9.13 -6.24 -5.81
CA PHE A 35 9.12 -6.48 -7.24
C PHE A 35 9.74 -5.30 -7.97
N TYR A 36 10.80 -5.56 -8.70
CA TYR A 36 11.47 -4.59 -9.53
C TYR A 36 12.14 -5.27 -10.73
N VAL A 37 11.94 -4.70 -11.90
CA VAL A 37 12.66 -5.04 -13.12
C VAL A 37 13.62 -3.88 -13.41
N PRO A 38 14.94 -4.09 -13.52
CA PRO A 38 15.89 -3.03 -13.85
C PRO A 38 15.46 -2.24 -15.09
N VAL A 39 15.63 -0.92 -15.08
CA VAL A 39 15.15 -0.05 -16.17
C VAL A 39 15.75 -0.44 -17.51
N GLY A 40 17.02 -0.86 -17.52
CA GLY A 40 17.71 -1.36 -18.72
C GLY A 40 17.02 -2.59 -19.33
N GLU A 41 16.57 -3.52 -18.50
CA GLU A 41 15.82 -4.70 -18.91
C GLU A 41 14.41 -4.31 -19.36
N LEU A 42 13.70 -3.54 -18.53
CA LEU A 42 12.34 -3.09 -18.81
C LEU A 42 12.20 -2.34 -20.14
N THR A 43 13.19 -1.51 -20.48
CA THR A 43 13.21 -0.74 -21.73
C THR A 43 13.67 -1.55 -22.93
N SER A 44 14.22 -2.75 -22.72
CA SER A 44 14.62 -3.67 -23.79
C SER A 44 13.45 -4.53 -24.30
N PHE A 45 12.37 -4.67 -23.54
CA PHE A 45 11.22 -5.47 -23.93
C PHE A 45 10.58 -4.93 -25.21
N ASP A 46 10.39 -5.81 -26.19
CA ASP A 46 9.50 -5.52 -27.30
C ASP A 46 8.03 -5.58 -26.85
N GLN A 47 7.10 -5.21 -27.74
CA GLN A 47 5.68 -5.20 -27.41
C GLN A 47 5.15 -6.59 -27.03
N LYS A 48 5.63 -7.64 -27.68
CA LYS A 48 5.20 -9.00 -27.41
C LYS A 48 5.74 -9.49 -26.08
N GLU A 49 7.05 -9.33 -25.83
CA GLU A 49 7.68 -9.67 -24.56
C GLU A 49 7.01 -8.98 -23.39
N PHE A 50 6.71 -7.68 -23.53
CA PHE A 50 6.02 -6.92 -22.50
C PHE A 50 4.62 -7.46 -22.22
N GLN A 51 3.83 -7.76 -23.28
CA GLN A 51 2.45 -8.23 -23.14
C GLN A 51 2.34 -9.68 -22.65
N THR A 52 3.32 -10.52 -22.95
CA THR A 52 3.35 -11.92 -22.54
C THR A 52 4.15 -12.19 -21.27
N HIS A 53 4.68 -11.14 -20.64
CA HIS A 53 5.47 -11.29 -19.42
C HIS A 53 4.65 -11.98 -18.30
N PRO A 54 5.18 -13.01 -17.60
CA PRO A 54 4.44 -13.76 -16.58
C PRO A 54 3.82 -12.87 -15.48
N GLN A 55 4.45 -11.74 -15.20
CA GLN A 55 3.98 -10.76 -14.22
C GLN A 55 3.60 -9.42 -14.88
N VAL A 56 2.94 -9.48 -16.04
CA VAL A 56 2.61 -8.32 -16.88
C VAL A 56 1.95 -7.16 -16.11
N GLN A 57 1.04 -7.47 -15.18
CA GLN A 57 0.39 -6.44 -14.37
C GLN A 57 1.38 -5.67 -13.47
N LYS A 58 2.41 -6.36 -12.95
CA LYS A 58 3.45 -5.73 -12.13
C LYS A 58 4.36 -4.85 -12.99
N VAL A 59 4.75 -5.35 -14.16
CA VAL A 59 5.54 -4.60 -15.15
C VAL A 59 4.80 -3.34 -15.61
N TYR A 60 3.50 -3.43 -15.88
CA TYR A 60 2.67 -2.25 -16.20
C TYR A 60 2.66 -1.20 -15.09
N SER A 61 2.55 -1.65 -13.84
CA SER A 61 2.53 -0.71 -12.70
C SER A 61 3.88 -0.04 -12.51
N GLN A 62 4.98 -0.78 -12.64
CA GLN A 62 6.33 -0.21 -12.59
C GLN A 62 6.55 0.80 -13.71
N SER A 63 6.15 0.49 -14.94
CA SER A 63 6.24 1.42 -16.07
C SER A 63 5.46 2.71 -15.85
N ALA A 64 4.28 2.62 -15.22
CA ALA A 64 3.49 3.80 -14.86
C ALA A 64 4.17 4.62 -13.76
N GLY A 65 4.77 3.97 -12.75
CA GLY A 65 5.54 4.63 -11.71
C GLY A 65 6.78 5.33 -12.26
N LEU A 66 7.52 4.67 -13.16
CA LEU A 66 8.68 5.27 -13.84
C LEU A 66 8.29 6.46 -14.72
N ALA A 67 7.19 6.37 -15.46
CA ALA A 67 6.67 7.51 -16.22
C ALA A 67 6.35 8.69 -15.30
N HIS A 68 5.76 8.43 -14.12
CA HIS A 68 5.48 9.46 -13.13
C HIS A 68 6.77 10.05 -12.54
N TYR A 69 7.76 9.21 -12.22
CA TYR A 69 9.10 9.64 -11.80
C TYR A 69 9.71 10.63 -12.80
N LEU A 70 9.78 10.25 -14.08
CA LEU A 70 10.36 11.06 -15.14
C LEU A 70 9.57 12.36 -15.41
N MET A 71 8.26 12.37 -15.14
CA MET A 71 7.41 13.55 -15.31
C MET A 71 7.48 14.51 -14.13
N SER A 72 7.80 14.04 -12.94
CA SER A 72 7.68 14.81 -11.69
C SER A 72 9.02 15.17 -11.07
N THR A 73 10.07 14.40 -11.36
CA THR A 73 11.42 14.62 -10.83
C THR A 73 11.98 15.95 -11.33
N ASP A 74 12.80 16.58 -10.51
CA ASP A 74 13.43 17.88 -10.81
C ASP A 74 12.38 18.96 -11.19
N HIS A 75 11.29 19.03 -10.40
CA HIS A 75 10.17 19.95 -10.65
C HIS A 75 9.63 19.90 -12.08
N GLY A 76 9.70 18.73 -12.72
CA GLY A 76 9.26 18.51 -14.09
C GLY A 76 10.33 18.76 -15.15
N GLY A 77 11.59 18.95 -14.75
CA GLY A 77 12.71 19.21 -15.69
C GLY A 77 12.94 18.10 -16.70
N LEU A 78 12.59 16.85 -16.38
CA LEU A 78 12.67 15.71 -17.31
C LEU A 78 11.45 15.58 -18.22
N GLN A 79 10.35 16.27 -17.96
CA GLN A 79 9.12 16.18 -18.75
C GLN A 79 9.32 16.47 -20.24
N PRO A 80 10.00 17.55 -20.67
CA PRO A 80 10.24 17.82 -22.10
C PRO A 80 11.05 16.70 -22.76
N LYS A 81 12.02 16.13 -22.05
CA LYS A 81 12.87 15.04 -22.55
C LYS A 81 12.08 13.75 -22.73
N LEU A 82 11.20 13.42 -21.76
CA LEU A 82 10.31 12.28 -21.89
C LEU A 82 9.32 12.46 -23.06
N CYS A 83 8.75 13.66 -23.24
CA CYS A 83 7.89 13.96 -24.38
C CYS A 83 8.62 13.79 -25.71
N GLU A 84 9.87 14.25 -25.81
CA GLU A 84 10.69 14.06 -27.01
C GLU A 84 11.01 12.58 -27.25
N PHE A 85 11.36 11.82 -26.20
CA PHE A 85 11.55 10.38 -26.31
C PHE A 85 10.30 9.68 -26.85
N LEU A 86 9.12 9.98 -26.30
CA LEU A 86 7.85 9.40 -26.74
C LEU A 86 7.53 9.80 -28.19
N ARG A 87 7.80 11.06 -28.58
CA ARG A 87 7.62 11.54 -29.96
C ARG A 87 8.51 10.78 -30.95
N LEU A 88 9.79 10.56 -30.62
CA LEU A 88 10.72 9.80 -31.45
C LEU A 88 10.37 8.33 -31.50
N SER A 89 9.86 7.75 -30.40
CA SER A 89 9.34 6.39 -30.35
C SER A 89 8.19 6.21 -31.34
N TYR A 90 7.21 7.12 -31.26
CA TYR A 90 6.05 7.08 -32.18
C TYR A 90 6.45 7.20 -33.65
N LEU A 91 7.51 7.97 -33.96
CA LEU A 91 8.04 8.12 -35.33
C LEU A 91 8.98 7.00 -35.77
N GLY A 92 9.20 5.97 -34.92
CA GLY A 92 10.12 4.86 -35.21
C GLY A 92 11.59 5.28 -35.33
N LYS A 93 12.00 6.40 -34.69
CA LYS A 93 13.34 6.99 -34.81
C LYS A 93 14.26 6.64 -33.63
N LEU A 94 13.80 5.83 -32.68
CA LEU A 94 14.64 5.41 -31.54
C LEU A 94 15.67 4.38 -31.94
N LYS A 95 16.87 4.48 -31.31
CA LYS A 95 17.92 3.49 -31.32
C LYS A 95 18.03 2.86 -29.93
N LYS A 96 18.73 1.75 -29.80
CA LYS A 96 18.88 0.98 -28.55
C LYS A 96 19.33 1.83 -27.36
N ASP A 97 20.16 2.85 -27.59
CA ASP A 97 20.72 3.74 -26.57
C ASP A 97 20.07 5.14 -26.53
N SER A 98 18.93 5.31 -27.18
CA SER A 98 18.24 6.62 -27.25
C SER A 98 17.71 7.09 -25.92
N PHE A 99 17.24 6.19 -25.08
CA PHE A 99 16.60 6.57 -23.81
C PHE A 99 17.56 7.35 -22.88
N PRO A 100 18.74 6.80 -22.47
CA PRO A 100 19.64 7.55 -21.60
C PRO A 100 20.18 8.83 -22.26
N LYS A 101 20.40 8.83 -23.57
CA LYS A 101 20.87 10.03 -24.30
C LYS A 101 19.86 11.17 -24.30
N ILE A 102 18.58 10.87 -24.43
CA ILE A 102 17.51 11.89 -24.47
C ILE A 102 17.15 12.34 -23.05
N ILE A 103 16.98 11.40 -22.14
CA ILE A 103 16.62 11.68 -20.74
C ILE A 103 17.76 12.38 -20.01
N GLY A 104 19.01 12.00 -20.31
CA GLY A 104 20.22 12.56 -19.68
C GLY A 104 20.49 11.96 -18.30
N LEU A 105 19.95 10.78 -18.01
CA LEU A 105 20.23 9.94 -16.85
C LEU A 105 20.60 8.56 -17.35
N THR A 106 21.52 7.90 -16.65
CA THR A 106 21.81 6.48 -16.86
C THR A 106 20.70 5.60 -16.30
N MET A 107 20.63 4.34 -16.73
CA MET A 107 19.66 3.39 -16.19
C MET A 107 19.93 3.14 -14.71
N GLU A 108 21.20 3.08 -14.31
CA GLU A 108 21.62 2.88 -12.94
C GLU A 108 21.23 4.04 -12.02
N GLU A 109 21.33 5.29 -12.51
CA GLU A 109 20.87 6.46 -11.74
C GLU A 109 19.36 6.42 -11.52
N ILE A 110 18.59 5.99 -12.52
CA ILE A 110 17.14 5.85 -12.40
C ILE A 110 16.81 4.70 -11.44
N ASP A 111 17.47 3.54 -11.59
CA ASP A 111 17.28 2.38 -10.72
C ASP A 111 17.55 2.71 -9.23
N ALA A 112 18.57 3.51 -8.98
CA ALA A 112 18.92 3.95 -7.62
C ALA A 112 17.90 4.94 -7.03
N ALA A 113 17.40 5.88 -7.83
CA ALA A 113 16.53 6.97 -7.34
C ALA A 113 15.03 6.59 -7.29
N TYR A 114 14.60 5.65 -8.13
CA TYR A 114 13.18 5.32 -8.27
C TYR A 114 12.51 4.76 -7.00
N PRO A 115 13.12 3.87 -6.20
CA PRO A 115 12.52 3.39 -4.96
C PRO A 115 12.27 4.52 -3.95
N ASP A 116 13.20 5.47 -3.83
CA ASP A 116 13.06 6.61 -2.94
C ASP A 116 11.95 7.56 -3.41
N PHE A 117 11.85 7.79 -4.72
CA PHE A 117 10.76 8.56 -5.31
C PHE A 117 9.38 7.97 -5.03
N LEU A 118 9.26 6.64 -4.97
CA LEU A 118 7.98 5.99 -4.66
C LEU A 118 7.56 6.16 -3.20
N GLN A 119 8.46 6.53 -2.30
CA GLN A 119 8.10 6.85 -0.92
C GLN A 119 7.29 8.15 -0.89
N VAL A 120 6.25 8.16 -0.07
CA VAL A 120 5.40 9.35 0.09
C VAL A 120 5.94 10.18 1.24
N GLU A 121 6.33 11.39 0.93
CA GLU A 121 6.78 12.33 1.94
C GLU A 121 5.61 12.81 2.82
N ARG A 122 5.92 13.09 4.09
CA ARG A 122 4.95 13.59 5.08
C ARG A 122 4.14 14.78 4.56
N GLY A 123 4.80 15.76 3.94
CA GLY A 123 4.16 16.97 3.43
C GLY A 123 3.16 16.72 2.30
N GLN A 124 3.35 15.68 1.49
CA GLN A 124 2.44 15.34 0.39
C GLN A 124 1.05 14.92 0.91
N VAL A 125 1.00 14.09 1.96
CA VAL A 125 -0.27 13.66 2.54
C VAL A 125 -0.92 14.80 3.34
N GLU A 126 -0.13 15.57 4.07
CA GLU A 126 -0.61 16.72 4.85
C GLU A 126 -1.18 17.83 3.94
N ALA A 127 -0.62 18.02 2.75
CA ALA A 127 -1.16 18.96 1.75
C ALA A 127 -2.55 18.56 1.21
N GLY A 128 -2.92 17.29 1.36
CA GLY A 128 -4.25 16.77 1.04
C GLY A 128 -4.24 15.71 -0.04
N ILE A 129 -5.29 14.92 -0.04
CA ILE A 129 -5.53 13.83 -0.99
C ILE A 129 -6.39 14.36 -2.14
N SER A 130 -6.03 14.00 -3.37
CA SER A 130 -6.81 14.41 -4.56
C SER A 130 -8.19 13.76 -4.56
N ALA A 131 -9.24 14.55 -4.82
CA ALA A 131 -10.63 14.09 -4.90
C ALA A 131 -11.04 13.13 -3.76
N PRO A 132 -10.96 13.54 -2.49
CA PRO A 132 -11.13 12.63 -1.34
C PRO A 132 -12.50 11.94 -1.35
N ASN A 133 -13.55 12.62 -1.82
CA ASN A 133 -14.92 12.06 -1.89
C ASN A 133 -15.08 10.95 -2.95
N LEU A 134 -14.11 10.77 -3.84
CA LEU A 134 -14.12 9.73 -4.88
C LEU A 134 -13.06 8.66 -4.64
N ARG A 135 -12.24 8.81 -3.60
CA ARG A 135 -11.15 7.90 -3.32
C ARG A 135 -11.67 6.61 -2.69
N THR A 136 -11.49 5.48 -3.37
CA THR A 136 -11.87 4.15 -2.88
C THR A 136 -10.70 3.32 -2.41
N GLU A 137 -9.49 3.61 -2.90
CA GLU A 137 -8.26 2.87 -2.59
C GLU A 137 -7.12 3.87 -2.32
N LEU A 138 -6.28 3.59 -1.31
CA LEU A 138 -5.11 4.40 -0.99
C LEU A 138 -3.98 3.51 -0.44
N ALA A 139 -2.79 3.63 -1.03
CA ALA A 139 -1.59 2.92 -0.61
C ALA A 139 -0.48 3.89 -0.23
N LEU A 140 -0.06 3.82 1.01
CA LEU A 140 0.99 4.64 1.61
C LEU A 140 1.98 3.77 2.42
N PRO A 141 2.51 2.66 1.86
CA PRO A 141 3.46 1.83 2.60
C PRO A 141 4.77 2.61 2.81
N ARG A 142 5.42 2.36 3.95
CA ARG A 142 6.69 2.99 4.37
C ARG A 142 6.62 4.52 4.44
N SER A 143 5.43 5.08 4.65
CA SER A 143 5.26 6.53 4.70
C SER A 143 5.46 7.08 6.11
N GLN A 144 6.00 8.29 6.19
CA GLN A 144 6.10 9.04 7.45
C GLN A 144 4.77 9.75 7.72
N LEU A 145 3.83 9.05 8.33
CA LEU A 145 2.49 9.57 8.61
C LEU A 145 2.47 10.34 9.92
N SER A 146 2.03 11.59 9.87
CA SER A 146 1.71 12.40 11.05
C SER A 146 0.23 12.27 11.42
N PRO A 147 -0.19 12.73 12.62
CA PRO A 147 -1.61 12.83 12.94
C PRO A 147 -2.39 13.67 11.93
N ALA A 148 -1.81 14.74 11.38
CA ALA A 148 -2.44 15.56 10.36
C ALA A 148 -2.62 14.78 9.03
N ALA A 149 -1.62 13.97 8.63
CA ALA A 149 -1.73 13.09 7.48
C ALA A 149 -2.87 12.06 7.65
N LEU A 150 -3.00 11.44 8.82
CA LEU A 150 -4.09 10.51 9.12
C LEU A 150 -5.46 11.19 9.06
N GLN A 151 -5.57 12.45 9.51
CA GLN A 151 -6.80 13.24 9.38
C GLN A 151 -7.15 13.53 7.92
N GLN A 152 -6.17 13.76 7.04
CA GLN A 152 -6.45 13.91 5.60
C GLN A 152 -6.98 12.61 4.99
N ILE A 153 -6.45 11.45 5.40
CA ILE A 153 -6.97 10.14 4.99
C ILE A 153 -8.43 9.99 5.45
N GLY A 154 -8.74 10.40 6.68
CA GLY A 154 -10.10 10.36 7.24
C GLY A 154 -11.14 11.20 6.48
N ARG A 155 -10.69 12.12 5.62
CA ARG A 155 -11.59 12.88 4.71
C ARG A 155 -12.02 12.11 3.47
N CYS A 156 -11.64 10.84 3.35
CA CYS A 156 -12.00 9.96 2.24
C CYS A 156 -13.15 9.00 2.66
N PRO A 157 -14.42 9.44 2.68
CA PRO A 157 -15.54 8.64 3.22
C PRO A 157 -15.86 7.40 2.38
N GLN A 158 -15.46 7.38 1.11
CA GLN A 158 -15.66 6.27 0.18
C GLN A 158 -14.49 5.27 0.16
N LEU A 159 -13.49 5.45 1.03
CA LEU A 159 -12.31 4.59 1.07
C LEU A 159 -12.72 3.18 1.53
N ILE A 160 -12.44 2.18 0.68
CA ILE A 160 -12.74 0.77 0.92
C ILE A 160 -11.47 0.00 1.29
N TRP A 161 -10.34 0.40 0.73
CA TRP A 161 -9.05 -0.28 0.85
C TRP A 161 -7.96 0.73 1.23
N LEU A 162 -7.20 0.41 2.30
CA LEU A 162 -6.11 1.26 2.81
C LEU A 162 -4.90 0.42 3.17
N ASP A 163 -3.73 0.78 2.64
CA ASP A 163 -2.45 0.19 3.01
C ASP A 163 -1.52 1.24 3.62
N LEU A 164 -1.18 1.07 4.89
CA LEU A 164 -0.22 1.87 5.65
C LEU A 164 0.99 1.03 6.10
N SER A 165 1.23 -0.11 5.47
CA SER A 165 2.25 -1.09 5.86
C SER A 165 3.63 -0.47 6.06
N ALA A 166 4.40 -1.05 6.99
CA ALA A 166 5.78 -0.67 7.32
C ALA A 166 5.93 0.80 7.77
N SER A 167 4.87 1.37 8.37
CA SER A 167 4.88 2.72 8.94
C SER A 167 5.01 2.68 10.47
N ASP A 168 5.61 3.72 11.06
CA ASP A 168 5.59 3.90 12.52
C ASP A 168 4.32 4.66 12.92
N LEU A 169 3.39 3.94 13.54
CA LEU A 169 2.09 4.47 13.99
C LEU A 169 1.98 4.53 15.52
N ARG A 170 3.07 4.26 16.26
CA ARG A 170 3.10 4.33 17.73
C ARG A 170 2.79 5.74 18.21
N GLY A 171 2.00 5.84 19.26
CA GLY A 171 1.59 7.14 19.84
C GLY A 171 0.83 8.04 18.86
N LYS A 172 0.57 7.56 17.64
CA LYS A 172 -0.26 8.20 16.62
C LYS A 172 -1.55 7.41 16.56
N THR A 173 -2.58 7.94 17.16
CA THR A 173 -3.85 7.24 17.15
C THR A 173 -4.39 7.17 15.72
N LEU A 174 -4.78 5.98 15.28
CA LEU A 174 -5.49 5.80 14.01
C LEU A 174 -6.89 6.46 14.01
N ALA A 175 -7.23 7.22 15.05
CA ALA A 175 -8.44 8.02 15.12
C ALA A 175 -8.63 8.96 13.93
N GLY A 176 -7.51 9.41 13.33
CA GLY A 176 -7.56 10.24 12.13
C GLY A 176 -8.30 9.60 10.95
N ILE A 177 -8.32 8.26 10.85
CA ILE A 177 -9.00 7.56 9.75
C ILE A 177 -10.44 7.15 10.06
N GLN A 178 -11.00 7.51 11.21
CA GLN A 178 -12.38 7.15 11.60
C GLN A 178 -13.45 7.65 10.63
N GLY A 179 -13.18 8.72 9.87
CA GLY A 179 -14.06 9.20 8.82
C GLY A 179 -14.17 8.30 7.58
N CYS A 180 -13.33 7.26 7.47
CA CYS A 180 -13.38 6.27 6.40
C CYS A 180 -14.47 5.20 6.69
N HIS A 181 -15.73 5.60 6.74
CA HIS A 181 -16.85 4.74 7.18
C HIS A 181 -17.09 3.51 6.29
N GLN A 182 -16.62 3.54 5.05
CA GLN A 182 -16.74 2.43 4.08
C GLN A 182 -15.52 1.49 4.09
N LEU A 183 -14.53 1.72 4.98
CA LEU A 183 -13.30 0.95 4.99
C LEU A 183 -13.58 -0.51 5.34
N ARG A 184 -13.23 -1.42 4.41
CA ARG A 184 -13.38 -2.87 4.55
C ARG A 184 -12.07 -3.60 4.70
N GLN A 185 -11.00 -3.07 4.15
CA GLN A 185 -9.69 -3.72 4.14
C GLN A 185 -8.61 -2.73 4.61
N LEU A 186 -7.90 -3.11 5.68
CA LEU A 186 -6.82 -2.31 6.25
C LEU A 186 -5.56 -3.16 6.40
N PHE A 187 -4.46 -2.69 5.81
CA PHE A 187 -3.16 -3.35 5.86
C PHE A 187 -2.19 -2.53 6.70
N LEU A 188 -1.72 -3.14 7.78
CA LEU A 188 -0.75 -2.59 8.73
C LEU A 188 0.44 -3.55 8.90
N THR A 189 0.76 -4.32 7.86
CA THR A 189 1.86 -5.29 7.84
C THR A 189 3.17 -4.62 8.25
N GLY A 190 3.89 -5.17 9.22
CA GLY A 190 5.19 -4.65 9.66
C GLY A 190 5.15 -3.26 10.30
N CYS A 191 3.96 -2.77 10.66
CA CYS A 191 3.83 -1.51 11.37
C CYS A 191 4.32 -1.60 12.82
N LEU A 192 4.89 -0.50 13.31
CA LEU A 192 5.07 -0.31 14.74
C LEU A 192 3.76 0.23 15.31
N LEU A 193 3.08 -0.58 16.10
CA LEU A 193 1.77 -0.32 16.68
C LEU A 193 1.83 -0.46 18.20
N ASP A 194 0.87 0.14 18.88
CA ASP A 194 0.57 -0.04 20.29
C ASP A 194 -0.95 -0.27 20.49
N ARG A 195 -1.34 -0.59 21.72
CA ARG A 195 -2.74 -0.83 22.08
C ARG A 195 -3.65 0.36 21.72
N ALA A 196 -3.17 1.59 21.91
CA ALA A 196 -3.94 2.81 21.61
C ALA A 196 -4.23 2.95 20.10
N SER A 197 -3.29 2.53 19.25
CA SER A 197 -3.50 2.47 17.80
C SER A 197 -4.66 1.56 17.44
N LEU A 198 -4.71 0.34 18.02
CA LEU A 198 -5.80 -0.62 17.76
C LEU A 198 -7.14 -0.15 18.34
N GLN A 199 -7.13 0.49 19.51
CA GLN A 199 -8.35 1.00 20.14
C GLN A 199 -9.08 2.00 19.22
N SER A 200 -8.33 2.77 18.44
CA SER A 200 -8.89 3.74 17.50
C SER A 200 -9.64 3.09 16.34
N LEU A 201 -9.40 1.81 16.02
CA LEU A 201 -10.07 1.10 14.94
C LEU A 201 -11.52 0.75 15.25
N SER A 202 -11.96 0.79 16.51
CA SER A 202 -13.31 0.40 16.95
C SER A 202 -14.45 1.15 16.24
N GLN A 203 -14.17 2.30 15.64
CA GLN A 203 -15.15 3.09 14.86
C GLN A 203 -15.30 2.59 13.41
N LEU A 204 -14.40 1.74 12.92
CA LEU A 204 -14.44 1.21 11.55
C LEU A 204 -15.35 -0.03 11.47
N GLN A 205 -16.64 0.19 11.64
CA GLN A 205 -17.66 -0.86 11.80
C GLN A 205 -17.82 -1.76 10.56
N GLN A 206 -17.36 -1.30 9.37
CA GLN A 206 -17.42 -2.06 8.12
C GLN A 206 -16.12 -2.83 7.84
N LEU A 207 -15.12 -2.75 8.76
CA LEU A 207 -13.83 -3.41 8.56
C LEU A 207 -14.02 -4.93 8.62
N ALA A 208 -13.74 -5.59 7.48
CA ALA A 208 -13.89 -7.02 7.31
C ALA A 208 -12.55 -7.75 7.26
N GLN A 209 -11.51 -7.11 6.75
CA GLN A 209 -10.17 -7.68 6.66
C GLN A 209 -9.14 -6.76 7.30
N LEU A 210 -8.34 -7.33 8.21
CA LEU A 210 -7.27 -6.61 8.91
C LEU A 210 -5.98 -7.42 8.86
N ASP A 211 -4.94 -6.84 8.26
CA ASP A 211 -3.60 -7.43 8.23
C ASP A 211 -2.69 -6.70 9.22
N LEU A 212 -2.32 -7.40 10.29
CA LEU A 212 -1.40 -6.97 11.34
C LEU A 212 -0.11 -7.81 11.33
N SER A 213 0.15 -8.55 10.25
CA SER A 213 1.31 -9.44 10.17
C SER A 213 2.62 -8.71 10.36
N ALA A 214 3.58 -9.40 10.98
CA ALA A 214 4.92 -8.87 11.28
C ALA A 214 4.93 -7.52 12.04
N SER A 215 3.80 -7.12 12.65
CA SER A 215 3.73 -5.91 13.49
C SER A 215 4.32 -6.12 14.88
N SER A 216 4.47 -5.02 15.64
CA SER A 216 5.07 -5.05 16.98
C SER A 216 4.17 -5.61 18.08
N LEU A 217 2.94 -6.04 17.75
CA LEU A 217 1.90 -6.44 18.69
C LEU A 217 2.24 -7.70 19.51
N GLY A 218 1.77 -7.71 20.74
CA GLY A 218 1.81 -8.82 21.67
C GLY A 218 0.42 -9.20 22.21
N ASP A 219 0.40 -10.10 23.18
CA ASP A 219 -0.84 -10.70 23.71
C ASP A 219 -1.83 -9.67 24.26
N ASP A 220 -1.34 -8.66 24.99
CA ASP A 220 -2.15 -7.64 25.66
C ASP A 220 -2.77 -6.61 24.71
N ASP A 221 -2.33 -6.58 23.45
CA ASP A 221 -2.75 -5.56 22.50
C ASP A 221 -4.07 -5.91 21.81
N LEU A 222 -4.47 -7.18 21.75
CA LEU A 222 -5.57 -7.66 20.89
C LEU A 222 -6.97 -7.31 21.39
N GLY A 223 -7.13 -7.03 22.69
CA GLY A 223 -8.45 -6.76 23.29
C GLY A 223 -9.34 -5.78 22.50
N PRO A 224 -8.82 -4.64 22.00
CA PRO A 224 -9.62 -3.69 21.24
C PRO A 224 -10.26 -4.25 19.97
N LEU A 225 -9.74 -5.33 19.37
CA LEU A 225 -10.27 -5.92 18.14
C LEU A 225 -11.67 -6.54 18.34
N SER A 226 -12.06 -6.90 19.57
CA SER A 226 -13.41 -7.39 19.89
C SER A 226 -14.51 -6.35 19.58
N ASN A 227 -14.16 -5.07 19.46
CA ASN A 227 -15.07 -4.01 19.10
C ASN A 227 -15.27 -3.84 17.57
N LEU A 228 -14.76 -4.77 16.76
CA LEU A 228 -14.92 -4.79 15.30
C LEU A 228 -15.90 -5.90 14.89
N PRO A 229 -17.21 -5.62 14.86
CA PRO A 229 -18.24 -6.65 14.67
C PRO A 229 -18.22 -7.27 13.27
N GLY A 230 -17.70 -6.54 12.30
CA GLY A 230 -17.61 -6.99 10.90
C GLY A 230 -16.32 -7.74 10.56
N LEU A 231 -15.37 -7.89 11.51
CA LEU A 231 -14.07 -8.48 11.22
C LEU A 231 -14.20 -9.98 10.96
N ALA A 232 -13.94 -10.37 9.69
CA ALA A 232 -14.03 -11.74 9.20
C ALA A 232 -12.66 -12.39 8.99
N ASP A 233 -11.69 -11.62 8.49
CA ASP A 233 -10.33 -12.11 8.19
C ASP A 233 -9.28 -11.32 8.97
N LEU A 234 -8.46 -12.02 9.76
CA LEU A 234 -7.40 -11.44 10.58
C LEU A 234 -6.06 -12.12 10.30
N ASN A 235 -5.06 -11.35 9.90
CA ASN A 235 -3.70 -11.84 9.73
C ASN A 235 -2.81 -11.33 10.88
N LEU A 236 -2.33 -12.25 11.70
CA LEU A 236 -1.40 -12.00 12.83
C LEU A 236 -0.07 -12.73 12.63
N SER A 237 0.21 -13.22 11.41
CA SER A 237 1.44 -13.98 11.15
C SER A 237 2.70 -13.19 11.48
N GLY A 238 3.71 -13.87 12.04
CA GLY A 238 4.98 -13.23 12.39
C GLY A 238 4.92 -12.21 13.54
N THR A 239 3.80 -12.12 14.28
CA THR A 239 3.69 -11.28 15.49
C THR A 239 4.23 -12.01 16.73
N LYS A 240 4.27 -11.31 17.88
CA LYS A 240 4.80 -11.86 19.13
C LYS A 240 3.73 -12.54 20.00
N ILE A 241 2.51 -12.73 19.46
CA ILE A 241 1.40 -13.34 20.22
C ILE A 241 1.70 -14.81 20.56
N SER A 242 1.22 -15.22 21.72
CA SER A 242 1.39 -16.55 22.31
C SER A 242 0.04 -17.15 22.74
N ASP A 243 0.07 -18.27 23.45
CA ASP A 243 -1.13 -18.88 24.01
C ASP A 243 -1.89 -17.97 24.98
N ALA A 244 -1.24 -16.93 25.52
CA ALA A 244 -1.89 -15.94 26.38
C ALA A 244 -2.90 -15.04 25.62
N ALA A 245 -2.77 -14.94 24.28
CA ALA A 245 -3.73 -14.22 23.44
C ALA A 245 -5.05 -14.97 23.23
N ILE A 246 -5.13 -16.28 23.50
CA ILE A 246 -6.31 -17.11 23.20
C ILE A 246 -7.62 -16.52 23.77
N PRO A 247 -7.68 -16.06 25.02
CA PRO A 247 -8.91 -15.45 25.53
C PRO A 247 -9.39 -14.26 24.69
N ALA A 248 -8.48 -13.40 24.24
CA ALA A 248 -8.82 -12.26 23.40
C ALA A 248 -9.25 -12.70 21.98
N LEU A 249 -8.62 -13.73 21.41
CA LEU A 249 -8.99 -14.29 20.11
C LEU A 249 -10.37 -14.95 20.15
N LEU A 250 -10.77 -15.57 21.26
CA LEU A 250 -12.09 -16.18 21.45
C LEU A 250 -13.24 -15.15 21.49
N GLU A 251 -12.95 -13.90 21.82
CA GLU A 251 -13.94 -12.82 21.78
C GLU A 251 -14.23 -12.34 20.33
N LEU A 252 -13.39 -12.71 19.36
CA LEU A 252 -13.55 -12.34 17.94
C LEU A 252 -14.52 -13.32 17.24
N LYS A 253 -15.78 -13.31 17.65
CA LYS A 253 -16.80 -14.28 17.22
C LYS A 253 -17.22 -14.16 15.74
N GLY A 254 -16.89 -13.05 15.09
CA GLY A 254 -17.17 -12.82 13.67
C GLY A 254 -16.10 -13.38 12.71
N LEU A 255 -14.98 -13.88 13.25
CA LEU A 255 -13.90 -14.39 12.39
C LEU A 255 -14.30 -15.67 11.66
N THR A 256 -14.00 -15.66 10.35
CA THR A 256 -14.08 -16.83 9.44
C THR A 256 -12.68 -17.34 9.08
N GLY A 257 -11.67 -16.45 9.10
CA GLY A 257 -10.30 -16.79 8.81
C GLY A 257 -9.29 -16.08 9.73
N ILE A 258 -8.28 -16.83 10.18
CA ILE A 258 -7.16 -16.26 10.93
C ILE A 258 -5.83 -16.89 10.49
N ASN A 259 -4.82 -16.06 10.27
CA ASN A 259 -3.45 -16.52 10.02
C ASN A 259 -2.58 -16.26 11.25
N LEU A 260 -2.08 -17.34 11.85
CA LEU A 260 -1.24 -17.37 13.04
C LEU A 260 0.18 -17.90 12.75
N SER A 261 0.57 -18.05 11.47
CA SER A 261 1.86 -18.63 11.08
C SER A 261 3.03 -17.80 11.62
N GLY A 262 4.05 -18.49 12.16
CA GLY A 262 5.23 -17.81 12.67
C GLY A 262 5.01 -16.99 13.94
N THR A 263 3.90 -17.19 14.66
CA THR A 263 3.65 -16.65 15.99
C THR A 263 4.28 -17.54 17.08
N ARG A 264 4.08 -17.21 18.35
CA ARG A 264 4.52 -18.03 19.51
C ARG A 264 3.41 -18.90 20.08
N LEU A 265 2.28 -19.03 19.38
CA LEU A 265 1.24 -19.98 19.77
C LEU A 265 1.78 -21.41 19.68
N THR A 266 1.31 -22.27 20.58
CA THR A 266 1.60 -23.69 20.53
C THR A 266 0.50 -24.44 19.75
N ARG A 267 0.79 -25.66 19.28
CA ARG A 267 -0.24 -26.55 18.71
C ARG A 267 -1.40 -26.80 19.67
N ALA A 268 -1.12 -26.89 20.98
CA ALA A 268 -2.14 -27.05 22.01
C ALA A 268 -3.01 -25.79 22.12
N GLY A 269 -2.43 -24.59 22.00
CA GLY A 269 -3.14 -23.33 21.96
C GLY A 269 -4.06 -23.23 20.76
N VAL A 270 -3.55 -23.54 19.58
CA VAL A 270 -4.35 -23.57 18.34
C VAL A 270 -5.47 -24.61 18.43
N GLY A 271 -5.21 -25.79 19.01
CA GLY A 271 -6.24 -26.81 19.26
C GLY A 271 -7.36 -26.32 20.16
N ARG A 272 -7.06 -25.51 21.20
CA ARG A 272 -8.09 -24.88 22.06
C ARG A 272 -8.95 -23.88 21.30
N LEU A 273 -8.30 -23.06 20.46
CA LEU A 273 -9.02 -22.09 19.62
C LEU A 273 -9.95 -22.80 18.64
N GLN A 274 -9.44 -23.83 17.92
CA GLN A 274 -10.23 -24.63 16.98
C GLN A 274 -11.39 -25.38 17.65
N ALA A 275 -11.19 -25.91 18.86
CA ALA A 275 -12.24 -26.59 19.61
C ALA A 275 -13.38 -25.64 20.03
N ALA A 276 -13.04 -24.38 20.36
CA ALA A 276 -14.01 -23.37 20.75
C ALA A 276 -14.72 -22.69 19.56
N GLN A 277 -14.04 -22.64 18.40
CA GLN A 277 -14.56 -22.05 17.15
C GLN A 277 -14.32 -23.06 16.00
N PRO A 278 -15.15 -24.10 15.86
CA PRO A 278 -14.91 -25.20 14.90
C PRO A 278 -14.90 -24.73 13.43
N ASP A 279 -15.69 -23.70 13.09
CA ASP A 279 -15.83 -23.18 11.73
C ASP A 279 -14.73 -22.17 11.35
N LEU A 280 -13.87 -21.79 12.29
CA LEU A 280 -12.78 -20.85 12.03
C LEU A 280 -11.69 -21.53 11.19
N ASN A 281 -11.37 -20.96 10.03
CA ASN A 281 -10.25 -21.39 9.22
C ASN A 281 -8.94 -20.85 9.81
N ILE A 282 -8.12 -21.72 10.39
CA ILE A 282 -6.86 -21.35 11.02
C ILE A 282 -5.68 -21.78 10.16
N THR A 283 -4.86 -20.82 9.73
CA THR A 283 -3.54 -21.06 9.13
C THR A 283 -2.49 -20.90 10.24
N PHE A 284 -1.64 -21.97 10.41
CA PHE A 284 -0.66 -22.02 11.51
C PHE A 284 0.65 -22.72 11.08
#